data_651668c321f99048546ce501a50a27e0
#
_entry.id   651668c321f99048546ce501a50a27e0
#
_cell.length_a   1.000
_cell.length_b   1.000
_cell.length_c   1.000
_cell.angle_alpha   90.00
_cell.angle_beta   90.00
_cell.angle_gamma   90.00
#
_symmetry.space_group_name_H-M   'P 1'
#
loop_
_entity.id
_entity.type
_entity.pdbx_description
1 polymer ?
#
loop_
_entity_poly.entity_id
_entity_poly.type
_entity_poly.pdbx_seq_one_letter_code
_entity_poly.pdbx_strand_id
1 'polypeptide(L)'
;MAYEAEMITYSQKIFYYLLCHGALSDLDAGVNDLYRAYVEHEEVMNLVKNQAEIADCKIERYGTTIYLMPDIDNKYLGFTKADLKKELCKPNATDRDYYLAQFVILTLLAEFYDGQGSTSKSREFLKLGELQNIVSE
;
A
#
# COMPACT_ATOMS: atom_id res chain seq x y z
N MET A 1 -25.62 -19.59 0.79
CA MET A 1 -25.26 -19.58 -0.63
C MET A 1 -23.92 -20.26 -0.83
N ALA A 2 -23.86 -21.23 -1.70
CA ALA A 2 -22.63 -21.96 -1.97
C ALA A 2 -21.84 -21.28 -3.08
N TYR A 3 -20.55 -21.07 -2.86
CA TYR A 3 -19.66 -20.57 -3.88
C TYR A 3 -19.02 -21.75 -4.61
N GLU A 4 -18.75 -21.57 -5.90
CA GLU A 4 -18.04 -22.58 -6.67
C GLU A 4 -16.59 -22.69 -6.19
N ALA A 5 -16.04 -23.91 -6.23
CA ALA A 5 -14.67 -24.14 -5.78
C ALA A 5 -13.65 -23.28 -6.53
N GLU A 6 -13.89 -23.04 -7.82
CA GLU A 6 -13.02 -22.18 -8.63
C GLU A 6 -12.99 -20.75 -8.13
N MET A 7 -14.15 -20.21 -7.75
CA MET A 7 -14.24 -18.86 -7.22
C MET A 7 -13.51 -18.71 -5.89
N ILE A 8 -13.61 -19.72 -5.04
CA ILE A 8 -12.88 -19.76 -3.77
C ILE A 8 -11.38 -19.78 -4.03
N THR A 9 -10.92 -20.59 -4.97
CA THR A 9 -9.52 -20.69 -5.34
C THR A 9 -8.99 -19.35 -5.88
N TYR A 10 -9.74 -18.68 -6.77
CA TYR A 10 -9.35 -17.38 -7.28
C TYR A 10 -9.27 -16.34 -6.17
N SER A 11 -10.23 -16.35 -5.24
CA SER A 11 -10.20 -15.40 -4.13
C SER A 11 -8.96 -15.58 -3.26
N GLN A 12 -8.56 -16.82 -3.03
CA GLN A 12 -7.36 -17.12 -2.24
C GLN A 12 -6.09 -16.68 -2.96
N LYS A 13 -5.99 -16.95 -4.27
CA LYS A 13 -4.84 -16.52 -5.08
C LYS A 13 -4.71 -15.00 -5.07
N ILE A 14 -5.83 -14.30 -5.22
CA ILE A 14 -5.84 -12.83 -5.19
C ILE A 14 -5.37 -12.33 -3.83
N PHE A 15 -5.94 -12.86 -2.75
CA PHE A 15 -5.60 -12.40 -1.41
C PHE A 15 -4.12 -12.67 -1.09
N TYR A 16 -3.61 -13.85 -1.42
CA TYR A 16 -2.20 -14.16 -1.19
C TYR A 16 -1.27 -13.28 -2.04
N TYR A 17 -1.66 -12.99 -3.27
CA TYR A 17 -0.90 -12.06 -4.11
C TYR A 17 -0.85 -10.67 -3.47
N LEU A 18 -1.98 -10.20 -2.97
CA LEU A 18 -2.05 -8.91 -2.28
C LEU A 18 -1.21 -8.88 -1.00
N LEU A 19 -1.19 -10.00 -0.25
CA LEU A 19 -0.34 -10.09 0.94
C LEU A 19 1.15 -9.97 0.59
N CYS A 20 1.56 -10.55 -0.52
CA CYS A 20 2.96 -10.53 -0.94
C CYS A 20 3.37 -9.21 -1.58
N HIS A 21 2.48 -8.57 -2.33
CA HIS A 21 2.83 -7.41 -3.17
C HIS A 21 2.14 -6.12 -2.77
N GLY A 22 1.11 -6.18 -1.95
CA GLY A 22 0.36 -5.01 -1.51
C GLY A 22 -0.64 -4.46 -2.51
N ALA A 23 -0.46 -4.75 -3.79
CA ALA A 23 -1.32 -4.25 -4.86
C ALA A 23 -1.39 -5.23 -6.01
N LEU A 24 -2.51 -5.19 -6.73
CA LEU A 24 -2.74 -6.00 -7.92
C LEU A 24 -3.28 -5.09 -9.02
N SER A 25 -2.55 -4.99 -10.12
CA SER A 25 -2.92 -4.14 -11.25
C SER A 25 -3.29 -4.98 -12.47
N ASP A 26 -4.21 -4.46 -13.28
CA ASP A 26 -4.52 -5.06 -14.59
C ASP A 26 -3.30 -5.08 -15.52
N LEU A 27 -2.31 -4.23 -15.23
CA LEU A 27 -1.09 -4.13 -16.02
C LEU A 27 0.00 -5.11 -15.56
N ASP A 28 -0.20 -5.83 -14.45
CA ASP A 28 0.78 -6.77 -13.93
C ASP A 28 0.84 -8.01 -14.81
N ALA A 29 2.01 -8.27 -15.38
CA ALA A 29 2.20 -9.39 -16.28
C ALA A 29 2.02 -10.73 -15.55
N GLY A 30 1.26 -11.63 -16.17
CA GLY A 30 1.07 -12.99 -15.65
C GLY A 30 -0.01 -13.13 -14.57
N VAL A 31 -0.56 -12.02 -14.07
CA VAL A 31 -1.60 -12.06 -13.04
C VAL A 31 -2.82 -11.20 -13.36
N ASN A 32 -2.92 -10.74 -14.59
CA ASN A 32 -4.07 -9.94 -15.02
C ASN A 32 -5.38 -10.75 -15.01
N ASP A 33 -5.30 -12.08 -15.08
CA ASP A 33 -6.45 -12.95 -14.92
C ASP A 33 -7.03 -12.85 -13.49
N LEU A 34 -6.19 -12.66 -12.49
CA LEU A 34 -6.63 -12.45 -11.11
C LEU A 34 -7.37 -11.11 -10.97
N TYR A 35 -6.84 -10.06 -11.58
CA TYR A 35 -7.50 -8.76 -11.59
C TYR A 35 -8.88 -8.84 -12.25
N ARG A 36 -8.97 -9.50 -13.39
CA ARG A 36 -10.25 -9.67 -14.10
C ARG A 36 -11.24 -10.49 -13.29
N ALA A 37 -10.78 -11.55 -12.65
CA ALA A 37 -11.65 -12.36 -11.81
C ALA A 37 -12.26 -11.53 -10.68
N TYR A 38 -11.47 -10.66 -10.06
CA TYR A 38 -11.94 -9.77 -9.00
C TYR A 38 -12.99 -8.78 -9.52
N VAL A 39 -12.74 -8.17 -10.67
CA VAL A 39 -13.61 -7.12 -11.20
C VAL A 39 -14.90 -7.69 -11.82
N GLU A 40 -14.80 -8.84 -12.51
CA GLU A 40 -15.91 -9.41 -13.27
C GLU A 40 -16.83 -10.28 -12.43
N HIS A 41 -16.35 -10.82 -11.30
CA HIS A 41 -17.13 -11.73 -10.46
C HIS A 41 -17.31 -11.15 -9.07
N GLU A 42 -18.53 -10.71 -8.78
CA GLU A 42 -18.87 -10.15 -7.48
C GLU A 42 -18.61 -11.13 -6.34
N GLU A 43 -18.81 -12.41 -6.57
CA GLU A 43 -18.56 -13.46 -5.57
C GLU A 43 -17.09 -13.52 -5.19
N VAL A 44 -16.19 -13.42 -6.18
CA VAL A 44 -14.75 -13.39 -5.94
C VAL A 44 -14.37 -12.15 -5.15
N MET A 45 -14.90 -11.00 -5.54
CA MET A 45 -14.66 -9.74 -4.84
C MET A 45 -15.09 -9.83 -3.37
N ASN A 46 -16.30 -10.36 -3.12
CA ASN A 46 -16.81 -10.48 -1.77
C ASN A 46 -15.98 -11.43 -0.91
N LEU A 47 -15.51 -12.53 -1.49
CA LEU A 47 -14.64 -13.47 -0.79
C LEU A 47 -13.29 -12.84 -0.43
N VAL A 48 -12.70 -12.08 -1.35
CA VAL A 48 -11.44 -11.38 -1.09
C VAL A 48 -11.62 -10.33 0.02
N LYS A 49 -12.67 -9.54 -0.06
CA LYS A 49 -12.97 -8.53 0.97
C LYS A 49 -13.21 -9.15 2.33
N ASN A 50 -13.89 -10.29 2.38
CA ASN A 50 -14.13 -11.01 3.63
C ASN A 50 -12.82 -11.51 4.24
N GLN A 51 -11.93 -12.08 3.43
CA GLN A 51 -10.63 -12.53 3.91
C GLN A 51 -9.79 -11.37 4.43
N ALA A 52 -9.84 -10.22 3.73
CA ALA A 52 -9.15 -9.01 4.18
C ALA A 52 -9.69 -8.53 5.52
N GLU A 53 -11.01 -8.52 5.70
CA GLU A 53 -11.63 -8.10 6.94
C GLU A 53 -11.19 -8.99 8.11
N ILE A 54 -11.13 -10.30 7.90
CA ILE A 54 -10.65 -11.24 8.92
C ILE A 54 -9.21 -10.93 9.31
N ALA A 55 -8.39 -10.48 8.36
CA ALA A 55 -6.99 -10.12 8.58
C ALA A 55 -6.81 -8.67 9.05
N ASP A 56 -7.88 -7.97 9.41
CA ASP A 56 -7.89 -6.56 9.80
C ASP A 56 -7.30 -5.64 8.73
N CYS A 57 -7.72 -5.89 7.49
CA CYS A 57 -7.31 -5.10 6.34
C CYS A 57 -8.53 -4.62 5.56
N LYS A 58 -8.29 -3.67 4.67
CA LYS A 58 -9.29 -3.18 3.71
C LYS A 58 -8.77 -3.38 2.30
N ILE A 59 -9.71 -3.62 1.38
CA ILE A 59 -9.42 -3.65 -0.05
C ILE A 59 -10.02 -2.39 -0.66
N GLU A 60 -9.18 -1.63 -1.33
CA GLU A 60 -9.60 -0.44 -2.06
C GLU A 60 -9.14 -0.52 -3.51
N ARG A 61 -9.97 -0.05 -4.41
CA ARG A 61 -9.66 0.00 -5.84
C ARG A 61 -9.56 1.44 -6.29
N TYR A 62 -8.41 1.78 -6.88
CA TYR A 62 -8.19 3.08 -7.49
C TYR A 62 -7.76 2.88 -8.94
N GLY A 63 -8.60 3.32 -9.87
CA GLY A 63 -8.35 3.11 -11.29
C GLY A 63 -8.30 1.63 -11.64
N THR A 64 -7.15 1.18 -12.14
CA THR A 64 -6.90 -0.21 -12.56
C THR A 64 -6.09 -0.99 -11.53
N THR A 65 -6.02 -0.53 -10.30
CA THR A 65 -5.22 -1.17 -9.27
C THR A 65 -6.05 -1.41 -8.01
N ILE A 66 -5.92 -2.62 -7.46
CA ILE A 66 -6.53 -3.02 -6.20
C ILE A 66 -5.44 -3.02 -5.14
N TYR A 67 -5.72 -2.38 -4.00
CA TYR A 67 -4.77 -2.25 -2.90
C TYR A 67 -5.25 -2.97 -1.66
N LEU A 68 -4.36 -3.67 -1.00
CA LEU A 68 -4.59 -4.21 0.34
C LEU A 68 -3.98 -3.24 1.34
N MET A 69 -4.83 -2.67 2.20
CA MET A 69 -4.41 -1.69 3.19
C MET A 69 -4.68 -2.21 4.59
N PRO A 70 -3.65 -2.38 5.43
CA PRO A 70 -3.88 -2.74 6.83
C PRO A 70 -4.65 -1.64 7.55
N ASP A 71 -5.58 -2.04 8.41
CA ASP A 71 -6.25 -1.10 9.30
C ASP A 71 -5.26 -0.56 10.34
N ILE A 72 -5.61 0.57 10.93
CA ILE A 72 -4.77 1.24 11.93
C ILE A 72 -4.36 0.29 13.06
N ASP A 73 -5.28 -0.55 13.48
CA ASP A 73 -5.08 -1.49 14.59
C ASP A 73 -4.67 -2.88 14.13
N ASN A 74 -4.18 -3.01 12.89
CA ASN A 74 -3.79 -4.31 12.35
C ASN A 74 -2.63 -4.91 13.13
N LYS A 75 -2.83 -6.14 13.62
CA LYS A 75 -1.85 -6.86 14.43
C LYS A 75 -0.98 -7.81 13.60
N TYR A 76 -1.36 -8.07 12.37
CA TYR A 76 -0.71 -9.08 11.53
C TYR A 76 0.29 -8.48 10.55
N LEU A 77 -0.04 -7.32 9.95
CA LEU A 77 0.74 -6.70 8.88
C LEU A 77 1.30 -5.34 9.25
N GLY A 78 0.94 -4.83 10.44
CA GLY A 78 1.40 -3.53 10.89
C GLY A 78 2.84 -3.57 11.41
N PHE A 79 3.45 -2.40 11.44
CA PHE A 79 4.77 -2.22 12.04
C PHE A 79 4.64 -1.48 13.36
N THR A 80 5.39 -1.92 14.36
CA THR A 80 5.51 -1.16 15.61
C THR A 80 6.45 0.03 15.38
N LYS A 81 6.40 1.00 16.30
CA LYS A 81 7.35 2.12 16.27
C LYS A 81 8.79 1.62 16.29
N ALA A 82 9.06 0.58 17.09
CA ALA A 82 10.40 0.00 17.19
C ALA A 82 10.85 -0.60 15.85
N ASP A 83 9.95 -1.30 15.16
CA ASP A 83 10.25 -1.88 13.84
C ASP A 83 10.55 -0.79 12.81
N LEU A 84 9.71 0.26 12.76
CA LEU A 84 9.92 1.36 11.83
C LEU A 84 11.21 2.11 12.12
N LYS A 85 11.51 2.33 13.39
CA LYS A 85 12.74 3.00 13.79
C LYS A 85 13.97 2.20 13.35
N LYS A 86 13.90 0.87 13.47
CA LYS A 86 14.98 -0.02 13.06
C LYS A 86 15.22 0.04 11.55
N GLU A 87 14.15 0.12 10.77
CA GLU A 87 14.24 0.16 9.30
C GLU A 87 14.67 1.53 8.78
N LEU A 88 14.21 2.61 9.41
CA LEU A 88 14.42 3.98 8.92
C LEU A 88 15.66 4.66 9.49
N CYS A 89 16.19 4.17 10.61
CA CYS A 89 17.25 4.84 11.34
C CYS A 89 18.44 3.93 11.59
N LYS A 90 19.57 4.52 12.00
CA LYS A 90 20.76 3.78 12.40
C LYS A 90 20.49 3.00 13.69
N PRO A 91 21.25 1.91 13.97
CA PRO A 91 21.00 1.07 15.13
C PRO A 91 20.94 1.78 16.49
N ASN A 92 21.70 2.87 16.65
CA ASN A 92 21.74 3.63 17.90
C ASN A 92 20.93 4.91 17.84
N ALA A 93 19.96 5.00 16.93
CA ALA A 93 19.16 6.20 16.75
C ALA A 93 18.25 6.47 17.93
N THR A 94 18.08 7.75 18.26
CA THR A 94 17.18 8.19 19.30
C THR A 94 15.76 8.37 18.74
N ASP A 95 14.79 8.58 19.62
CA ASP A 95 13.43 8.92 19.20
C ASP A 95 13.40 10.21 18.38
N ARG A 96 14.28 11.14 18.68
CA ARG A 96 14.43 12.39 17.91
C ARG A 96 14.78 12.07 16.46
N ASP A 97 15.73 11.16 16.23
CA ASP A 97 16.13 10.73 14.90
C ASP A 97 14.97 10.08 14.16
N TYR A 98 14.18 9.26 14.85
CA TYR A 98 13.00 8.62 14.28
C TYR A 98 11.95 9.64 13.85
N TYR A 99 11.63 10.61 14.70
CA TYR A 99 10.66 11.64 14.36
C TYR A 99 11.16 12.56 13.25
N LEU A 100 12.45 12.82 13.21
CA LEU A 100 13.04 13.59 12.11
C LEU A 100 12.93 12.84 10.78
N ALA A 101 13.20 11.55 10.78
CA ALA A 101 13.05 10.71 9.60
C ALA A 101 11.59 10.70 9.11
N GLN A 102 10.63 10.55 10.03
CA GLN A 102 9.21 10.64 9.70
C GLN A 102 8.84 11.98 9.10
N PHE A 103 9.34 13.06 9.67
CA PHE A 103 9.08 14.41 9.18
C PHE A 103 9.59 14.58 7.75
N VAL A 104 10.80 14.11 7.48
CA VAL A 104 11.38 14.18 6.13
C VAL A 104 10.53 13.39 5.14
N ILE A 105 10.13 12.17 5.49
CA ILE A 105 9.28 11.33 4.63
C ILE A 105 7.94 12.01 4.35
N LEU A 106 7.28 12.55 5.37
CA LEU A 106 6.01 13.25 5.20
C LEU A 106 6.16 14.50 4.35
N THR A 107 7.26 15.24 4.52
CA THR A 107 7.57 16.41 3.71
C THR A 107 7.76 16.02 2.24
N LEU A 108 8.49 14.93 1.97
CA LEU A 108 8.68 14.42 0.62
C LEU A 108 7.35 14.01 -0.01
N LEU A 109 6.53 13.28 0.71
CA LEU A 109 5.22 12.87 0.21
C LEU A 109 4.34 14.07 -0.11
N ALA A 110 4.30 15.07 0.77
CA ALA A 110 3.53 16.29 0.55
C ALA A 110 4.03 17.01 -0.70
N GLU A 111 5.35 17.11 -0.89
CA GLU A 111 5.92 17.79 -2.05
C GLU A 111 5.59 17.07 -3.35
N PHE A 112 5.63 15.74 -3.36
CA PHE A 112 5.29 14.96 -4.55
C PHE A 112 3.81 14.98 -4.88
N TYR A 113 2.93 15.06 -3.88
CA TYR A 113 1.49 15.02 -4.07
C TYR A 113 0.79 16.36 -4.06
N ASP A 114 1.38 17.39 -3.45
CA ASP A 114 0.81 18.75 -3.42
C ASP A 114 0.79 19.42 -4.79
N GLY A 115 1.66 18.99 -5.68
CA GLY A 115 1.67 19.51 -7.03
C GLY A 115 0.49 19.04 -7.85
N GLN A 116 -0.69 19.05 -7.29
CA GLN A 116 -1.91 18.52 -7.85
C GLN A 116 -2.06 18.69 -9.36
N GLY A 117 -2.58 17.67 -10.01
CA GLY A 117 -2.77 17.72 -11.44
C GLY A 117 -1.49 17.42 -12.20
N SER A 118 -1.17 18.26 -13.19
CA SER A 118 -0.10 17.97 -14.15
C SER A 118 1.30 17.98 -13.55
N THR A 119 1.54 18.74 -12.50
CA THR A 119 2.90 18.91 -11.99
C THR A 119 3.37 17.72 -11.16
N SER A 120 2.49 17.06 -10.44
CA SER A 120 2.87 15.93 -9.59
C SER A 120 3.36 14.74 -10.41
N LYS A 121 2.81 14.55 -11.61
CA LYS A 121 3.17 13.42 -12.47
C LYS A 121 4.52 13.57 -13.13
N SER A 122 4.99 14.79 -13.31
CA SER A 122 6.27 15.05 -13.95
C SER A 122 7.44 15.10 -12.97
N ARG A 123 7.13 15.12 -11.68
CA ARG A 123 8.17 15.21 -10.66
C ARG A 123 8.53 13.81 -10.17
N GLU A 124 9.55 13.23 -10.74
CA GLU A 124 10.03 11.89 -10.39
C GLU A 124 11.07 11.91 -9.29
N PHE A 125 11.68 13.07 -9.01
CA PHE A 125 12.72 13.21 -8.01
C PHE A 125 12.76 14.62 -7.45
N LEU A 126 13.35 14.76 -6.26
CA LEU A 126 13.65 16.05 -5.66
C LEU A 126 15.17 16.24 -5.60
N LYS A 127 15.61 17.43 -5.92
CA LYS A 127 17.02 17.78 -5.73
C LYS A 127 17.25 18.03 -4.23
N LEU A 128 18.46 17.71 -3.79
CA LEU A 128 18.81 17.88 -2.38
C LEU A 128 18.60 19.30 -1.88
N GLY A 129 18.94 20.32 -2.70
CA GLY A 129 18.72 21.70 -2.34
C GLY A 129 17.24 22.04 -2.13
N GLU A 130 16.37 21.52 -2.97
CA GLU A 130 14.93 21.73 -2.84
C GLU A 130 14.43 21.10 -1.53
N LEU A 131 14.88 19.90 -1.21
CA LEU A 131 14.51 19.22 0.02
C LEU A 131 14.98 20.01 1.24
N GLN A 132 16.21 20.51 1.22
CA GLN A 132 16.75 21.32 2.31
C GLN A 132 15.91 22.57 2.55
N ASN A 133 15.50 23.25 1.48
CA ASN A 133 14.67 24.44 1.60
C ASN A 133 13.30 24.12 2.19
N ILE A 134 12.68 23.03 1.77
CA ILE A 134 11.36 22.61 2.27
C ILE A 134 11.43 22.27 3.76
N VAL A 135 12.42 21.49 4.15
CA VAL A 135 12.57 21.03 5.54
C VAL A 135 12.97 22.18 6.46
N SER A 136 13.71 23.18 5.95
CA SER A 136 14.16 24.33 6.75
C SER A 136 13.07 25.35 7.03
N GLU A 137 11.99 25.33 6.24
CA GLU A 137 10.84 26.18 6.48
C GLU A 137 10.00 25.59 7.62
#